data_44b70b2f7bf25e14ed837bc010576e66
#
_entry.id   44b70b2f7bf25e14ed837bc010576e66
#
_cell.length_a   1.000
_cell.length_b   1.000
_cell.length_c   1.000
_cell.angle_alpha   90.00
_cell.angle_beta   90.00
_cell.angle_gamma   90.00
#
_symmetry.space_group_name_H-M   'P 1'
#
loop_
_entity.id
_entity.type
_entity.pdbx_description
1 polymer ?
#
loop_
_entity_poly.entity_id
_entity_poly.type
_entity_poly.pdbx_seq_one_letter_code
_entity_poly.pdbx_strand_id
1 'polypeptide(L)'
;MKSKYFSIFFLLLVVIARLLVSDKSVKVMRNLLYESDISKEDKKVTIVIDPGHGGRDPGKVGVNGALEKDINLAISLKLRDLLEENGINVIMTRTEDEGLYSESDSNKKRADLNKRIEIINSSNPLFAISIHQNSFTQESVKGAQVFYYSQSDQGKKLAVILQEQIKEYLKDGNHRKAKANTNYY
;
A
#
# COMPACT_ATOMS: atom_id res chain seq x y z
N MET A 1 -26.53 8.06 -2.54
CA MET A 1 -25.27 8.23 -1.75
C MET A 1 -24.19 7.17 -2.00
N LYS A 2 -24.47 6.03 -2.62
CA LYS A 2 -23.50 4.96 -2.92
C LYS A 2 -22.43 5.32 -3.99
N SER A 3 -22.63 6.39 -4.77
CA SER A 3 -21.81 6.72 -5.94
C SER A 3 -20.48 7.44 -5.62
N LYS A 4 -20.42 8.27 -4.57
CA LYS A 4 -19.23 9.10 -4.30
C LYS A 4 -18.00 8.31 -3.81
N TYR A 5 -18.22 7.30 -2.97
CA TYR A 5 -17.11 6.49 -2.42
C TYR A 5 -16.59 5.47 -3.43
N PHE A 6 -17.46 4.95 -4.27
CA PHE A 6 -17.06 4.10 -5.39
C PHE A 6 -16.20 4.87 -6.41
N SER A 7 -16.52 6.15 -6.65
CA SER A 7 -15.71 7.01 -7.53
C SER A 7 -14.31 7.30 -6.98
N ILE A 8 -14.16 7.57 -5.68
CA ILE A 8 -12.87 7.82 -5.05
C ILE A 8 -11.98 6.57 -5.08
N PHE A 9 -12.59 5.41 -4.87
CA PHE A 9 -11.92 4.13 -4.88
C PHE A 9 -11.44 3.74 -6.30
N PHE A 10 -12.29 3.87 -7.30
CA PHE A 10 -11.95 3.65 -8.71
C PHE A 10 -10.86 4.62 -9.19
N LEU A 11 -10.89 5.82 -8.68
CA LEU A 11 -9.96 6.88 -8.99
C LEU A 11 -8.53 6.58 -8.50
N LEU A 12 -8.35 6.03 -7.28
CA LEU A 12 -7.04 5.64 -6.75
C LEU A 12 -6.37 4.57 -7.62
N LEU A 13 -7.17 3.64 -8.13
CA LEU A 13 -6.71 2.57 -9.02
C LEU A 13 -6.23 3.07 -10.37
N VAL A 14 -6.96 4.00 -10.98
CA VAL A 14 -6.58 4.59 -12.27
C VAL A 14 -5.34 5.49 -12.12
N VAL A 15 -5.13 6.11 -10.94
CA VAL A 15 -3.89 6.86 -10.64
C VAL A 15 -2.69 5.93 -10.62
N ILE A 16 -2.78 4.83 -9.90
CA ILE A 16 -1.70 3.85 -9.84
C ILE A 16 -1.44 3.25 -11.24
N ALA A 17 -2.50 2.94 -11.99
CA ALA A 17 -2.37 2.45 -13.36
C ALA A 17 -1.71 3.47 -14.31
N ARG A 18 -2.06 4.75 -14.25
CA ARG A 18 -1.41 5.81 -15.04
C ARG A 18 0.01 6.13 -14.56
N LEU A 19 0.29 5.95 -13.27
CA LEU A 19 1.64 6.03 -12.72
C LEU A 19 2.58 5.00 -13.35
N LEU A 20 2.08 3.79 -13.57
CA LEU A 20 2.82 2.71 -14.21
C LEU A 20 2.97 2.90 -15.72
N VAL A 21 2.08 3.66 -16.36
CA VAL A 21 2.03 3.89 -17.83
C VAL A 21 2.65 5.24 -18.22
N SER A 22 2.90 6.18 -17.27
CA SER A 22 3.56 7.43 -17.64
C SER A 22 5.07 7.22 -17.82
N ASP A 23 5.62 7.69 -18.94
CA ASP A 23 7.07 7.63 -19.24
C ASP A 23 7.93 8.20 -18.11
N LYS A 24 7.43 9.20 -17.38
CA LYS A 24 8.09 9.77 -16.20
C LYS A 24 8.20 8.79 -15.04
N SER A 25 7.14 8.04 -14.75
CA SER A 25 7.09 7.11 -13.61
C SER A 25 7.90 5.85 -13.90
N VAL A 26 7.83 5.35 -15.13
CA VAL A 26 8.70 4.27 -15.62
C VAL A 26 10.16 4.70 -15.56
N LYS A 27 10.47 5.94 -15.94
CA LYS A 27 11.84 6.49 -15.89
C LYS A 27 12.34 6.67 -14.47
N VAL A 28 11.50 7.13 -13.54
CA VAL A 28 11.85 7.26 -12.12
C VAL A 28 12.01 5.88 -11.49
N MET A 29 11.10 4.96 -11.75
CA MET A 29 11.22 3.59 -11.26
C MET A 29 12.45 2.89 -11.83
N ARG A 30 12.73 3.07 -13.13
CA ARG A 30 13.95 2.58 -13.77
C ARG A 30 15.20 3.20 -13.15
N ASN A 31 15.22 4.49 -12.86
CA ASN A 31 16.37 5.16 -12.21
C ASN A 31 16.58 4.67 -10.77
N LEU A 32 15.50 4.47 -10.00
CA LEU A 32 15.59 3.86 -8.68
C LEU A 32 16.12 2.42 -8.73
N LEU A 33 15.79 1.69 -9.80
CA LEU A 33 16.27 0.33 -10.08
C LEU A 33 17.74 0.34 -10.56
N TYR A 34 18.16 1.37 -11.28
CA TYR A 34 19.52 1.47 -11.85
C TYR A 34 20.56 1.95 -10.82
N GLU A 35 20.12 2.72 -9.80
CA GLU A 35 20.99 3.09 -8.68
C GLU A 35 21.21 1.94 -7.66
N SER A 36 20.36 0.93 -7.67
CA SER A 36 20.64 -0.34 -6.98
C SER A 36 21.34 -1.26 -7.98
N ASP A 37 22.62 -1.50 -7.82
CA ASP A 37 23.51 -2.40 -8.61
C ASP A 37 22.84 -3.75 -8.97
N ILE A 38 21.83 -3.72 -9.82
CA ILE A 38 21.19 -4.92 -10.37
C ILE A 38 22.03 -5.31 -11.59
N SER A 39 23.02 -6.16 -11.36
CA SER A 39 23.69 -6.92 -12.40
C SER A 39 22.66 -7.51 -13.37
N LYS A 40 22.96 -7.46 -14.65
CA LYS A 40 22.19 -7.88 -15.82
C LYS A 40 21.79 -9.37 -15.80
N GLU A 41 20.98 -9.78 -14.86
CA GLU A 41 20.20 -11.00 -14.93
C GLU A 41 18.73 -10.60 -14.80
N ASP A 42 17.85 -11.24 -15.57
CA ASP A 42 16.39 -11.01 -15.66
C ASP A 42 15.64 -11.24 -14.33
N LYS A 43 16.11 -10.65 -13.24
CA LYS A 43 15.40 -10.70 -11.96
C LYS A 43 14.19 -9.78 -12.04
N LYS A 44 13.01 -10.37 -12.15
CA LYS A 44 11.75 -9.65 -11.97
C LYS A 44 11.79 -8.87 -10.67
N VAL A 45 11.50 -7.58 -10.76
CA VAL A 45 11.32 -6.71 -9.58
C VAL A 45 10.21 -7.29 -8.71
N THR A 46 10.50 -7.54 -7.45
CA THR A 46 9.51 -8.03 -6.50
C THR A 46 9.06 -6.89 -5.58
N ILE A 47 7.75 -6.76 -5.40
CA ILE A 47 7.10 -5.83 -4.48
C ILE A 47 6.23 -6.64 -3.53
N VAL A 48 6.21 -6.27 -2.25
CA VAL A 48 5.25 -6.82 -1.30
C VAL A 48 4.10 -5.83 -1.10
N ILE A 49 2.86 -6.33 -1.17
CA ILE A 49 1.67 -5.60 -0.78
C ILE A 49 1.11 -6.22 0.50
N ASP A 50 0.90 -5.38 1.49
CA ASP A 50 0.38 -5.78 2.79
C ASP A 50 -1.00 -5.14 3.03
N PRO A 51 -2.11 -5.89 2.79
CA PRO A 51 -3.45 -5.42 3.15
C PRO A 51 -3.61 -5.43 4.67
N GLY A 52 -3.60 -4.26 5.30
CA GLY A 52 -3.71 -4.15 6.76
C GLY A 52 -4.97 -4.83 7.33
N HIS A 53 -4.88 -5.32 8.56
CA HIS A 53 -5.95 -6.07 9.27
C HIS A 53 -6.31 -7.39 8.58
N GLY A 54 -7.40 -8.03 9.01
CA GLY A 54 -7.90 -9.31 8.45
C GLY A 54 -8.41 -10.27 9.52
N GLY A 55 -9.27 -11.20 9.12
CA GLY A 55 -9.89 -12.17 10.02
C GLY A 55 -10.64 -11.50 11.17
N ARG A 56 -10.23 -11.74 12.40
CA ARG A 56 -10.88 -11.18 13.62
C ARG A 56 -10.58 -9.69 13.84
N ASP A 57 -9.55 -9.12 13.20
CA ASP A 57 -9.24 -7.69 13.29
C ASP A 57 -9.93 -6.93 12.14
N PRO A 58 -11.05 -6.25 12.38
CA PRO A 58 -11.76 -5.50 11.35
C PRO A 58 -11.05 -4.22 10.95
N GLY A 59 -10.05 -3.76 11.71
CA GLY A 59 -9.55 -2.40 11.65
C GLY A 59 -10.59 -1.38 12.11
N LYS A 60 -10.63 -0.21 11.50
CA LYS A 60 -11.68 0.78 11.76
C LYS A 60 -13.00 0.38 11.11
N VAL A 61 -14.10 0.65 11.80
CA VAL A 61 -15.45 0.47 11.28
C VAL A 61 -15.99 1.84 10.87
N GLY A 62 -16.34 1.95 9.59
CA GLY A 62 -16.91 3.17 9.04
C GLY A 62 -18.32 3.43 9.56
N VAL A 63 -18.78 4.67 9.50
CA VAL A 63 -20.14 5.06 9.92
C VAL A 63 -21.27 4.32 9.17
N ASN A 64 -20.94 3.75 8.01
CA ASN A 64 -21.84 2.94 7.19
C ASN A 64 -21.65 1.43 7.41
N GLY A 65 -20.89 1.03 8.42
CA GLY A 65 -20.58 -0.37 8.74
C GLY A 65 -19.47 -1.00 7.87
N ALA A 66 -18.85 -0.26 6.95
CA ALA A 66 -17.74 -0.77 6.14
C ALA A 66 -16.52 -1.07 7.03
N LEU A 67 -15.91 -2.22 6.82
CA LEU A 67 -14.71 -2.64 7.57
C LEU A 67 -13.45 -2.23 6.83
N GLU A 68 -12.48 -1.71 7.57
CA GLU A 68 -11.17 -1.31 7.02
C GLU A 68 -10.47 -2.47 6.32
N LYS A 69 -10.48 -3.66 6.93
CA LYS A 69 -9.86 -4.87 6.38
C LYS A 69 -10.34 -5.22 4.97
N ASP A 70 -11.65 -5.04 4.70
CA ASP A 70 -12.26 -5.37 3.41
C ASP A 70 -11.85 -4.37 2.34
N ILE A 71 -11.81 -3.09 2.71
CA ILE A 71 -11.38 -2.00 1.82
C ILE A 71 -9.90 -2.18 1.48
N ASN A 72 -9.06 -2.45 2.49
CA ASN A 72 -7.63 -2.66 2.30
C ASN A 72 -7.37 -3.83 1.36
N LEU A 73 -8.06 -4.97 1.56
CA LEU A 73 -7.92 -6.14 0.69
C LEU A 73 -8.35 -5.84 -0.74
N ALA A 74 -9.50 -5.20 -0.92
CA ALA A 74 -10.01 -4.88 -2.25
C ALA A 74 -9.10 -3.91 -3.03
N ILE A 75 -8.49 -2.93 -2.36
CA ILE A 75 -7.49 -2.04 -2.97
C ILE A 75 -6.23 -2.83 -3.35
N SER A 76 -5.75 -3.66 -2.43
CA SER A 76 -4.51 -4.41 -2.59
C SER A 76 -4.58 -5.41 -3.73
N LEU A 77 -5.69 -6.14 -3.87
CA LEU A 77 -5.90 -7.09 -4.97
C LEU A 77 -5.85 -6.39 -6.33
N LYS A 78 -6.51 -5.24 -6.46
CA LYS A 78 -6.48 -4.47 -7.70
C LYS A 78 -5.11 -3.88 -7.99
N LEU A 79 -4.38 -3.45 -6.97
CA LEU A 79 -3.02 -2.96 -7.12
C LEU A 79 -2.09 -4.10 -7.57
N ARG A 80 -2.22 -5.30 -6.99
CA ARG A 80 -1.51 -6.50 -7.43
C ARG A 80 -1.73 -6.74 -8.91
N ASP A 81 -2.98 -6.85 -9.34
CA ASP A 81 -3.33 -7.17 -10.73
C ASP A 81 -2.69 -6.17 -11.71
N LEU A 82 -2.76 -4.87 -11.39
CA LEU A 82 -2.13 -3.82 -12.20
C LEU A 82 -0.60 -3.93 -12.25
N LEU A 83 0.05 -4.26 -11.15
CA LEU A 83 1.49 -4.42 -11.09
C LEU A 83 1.94 -5.65 -11.88
N GLU A 84 1.22 -6.77 -11.73
CA GLU A 84 1.49 -8.02 -12.46
C GLU A 84 1.29 -7.88 -13.96
N GLU A 85 0.25 -7.17 -14.40
CA GLU A 85 0.04 -6.81 -15.82
C GLU A 85 1.21 -5.99 -16.41
N ASN A 86 1.94 -5.27 -15.57
CA ASN A 86 3.13 -4.50 -15.95
C ASN A 86 4.46 -5.25 -15.69
N GLY A 87 4.41 -6.57 -15.50
CA GLY A 87 5.59 -7.43 -15.40
C GLY A 87 6.30 -7.40 -14.05
N ILE A 88 5.69 -6.80 -13.03
CA ILE A 88 6.21 -6.75 -11.67
C ILE A 88 5.75 -8.01 -10.91
N ASN A 89 6.67 -8.67 -10.21
CA ASN A 89 6.32 -9.78 -9.33
C ASN A 89 5.75 -9.24 -8.02
N VAL A 90 4.54 -9.68 -7.65
CA VAL A 90 3.88 -9.21 -6.44
C VAL A 90 3.70 -10.36 -5.46
N ILE A 91 4.11 -10.13 -4.21
CA ILE A 91 3.83 -11.00 -3.08
C ILE A 91 2.86 -10.27 -2.17
N MET A 92 1.77 -10.92 -1.78
CA MET A 92 0.81 -10.37 -0.84
C MET A 92 0.96 -11.04 0.51
N THR A 93 0.81 -10.29 1.62
CA THR A 93 0.81 -10.87 2.96
C THR A 93 -0.46 -11.68 3.22
N ARG A 94 -1.59 -11.30 2.63
CA ARG A 94 -2.84 -12.06 2.57
C ARG A 94 -3.61 -11.77 1.29
N THR A 95 -4.38 -12.73 0.80
CA THR A 95 -5.23 -12.63 -0.39
C THR A 95 -6.71 -12.80 -0.09
N GLU A 96 -7.04 -13.12 1.14
CA GLU A 96 -8.41 -13.37 1.62
C GLU A 96 -8.67 -12.62 2.94
N ASP A 97 -9.91 -12.73 3.47
CA ASP A 97 -10.23 -12.20 4.80
C ASP A 97 -9.77 -13.18 5.89
N GLU A 98 -8.48 -13.18 6.13
CA GLU A 98 -7.83 -14.03 7.11
C GLU A 98 -6.87 -13.23 8.01
N GLY A 99 -6.60 -13.75 9.20
CA GLY A 99 -5.50 -13.31 10.05
C GLY A 99 -4.37 -14.33 9.98
N LEU A 100 -3.14 -13.85 9.97
CA LEU A 100 -1.94 -14.68 9.83
C LEU A 100 -1.47 -15.23 11.18
N TYR A 101 -2.39 -15.81 11.94
CA TYR A 101 -2.15 -16.40 13.25
C TYR A 101 -2.78 -17.79 13.37
N SER A 102 -2.30 -18.58 14.32
CA SER A 102 -2.94 -19.84 14.71
C SER A 102 -4.00 -19.59 15.78
N GLU A 103 -5.02 -20.45 15.85
CA GLU A 103 -6.00 -20.41 16.94
C GLU A 103 -5.38 -20.68 18.32
N SER A 104 -4.23 -21.35 18.37
CA SER A 104 -3.45 -21.62 19.59
C SER A 104 -2.62 -20.41 20.06
N ASP A 105 -2.46 -19.36 19.25
CA ASP A 105 -1.67 -18.19 19.63
C ASP A 105 -2.35 -17.42 20.76
N SER A 106 -1.62 -17.21 21.85
CA SER A 106 -2.10 -16.44 23.03
C SER A 106 -2.32 -14.96 22.70
N ASN A 107 -1.55 -14.40 21.77
CA ASN A 107 -1.71 -13.02 21.28
C ASN A 107 -1.79 -13.01 19.75
N LYS A 108 -3.00 -13.24 19.24
CA LYS A 108 -3.27 -13.33 17.80
C LYS A 108 -2.82 -12.08 17.03
N LYS A 109 -3.01 -10.90 17.59
CA LYS A 109 -2.58 -9.65 16.93
C LYS A 109 -1.07 -9.59 16.75
N ARG A 110 -0.31 -9.96 17.78
CA ARG A 110 1.15 -9.98 17.70
C ARG A 110 1.65 -11.07 16.74
N ALA A 111 1.00 -12.24 16.74
CA ALA A 111 1.32 -13.33 15.82
C ALA A 111 1.10 -12.90 14.37
N ASP A 112 -0.03 -12.25 14.08
CA ASP A 112 -0.35 -11.70 12.76
C ASP A 112 0.72 -10.71 12.29
N LEU A 113 1.06 -9.72 13.11
CA LEU A 113 2.09 -8.73 12.78
C LEU A 113 3.46 -9.37 12.53
N ASN A 114 3.88 -10.30 13.38
CA ASN A 114 5.14 -11.01 13.21
C ASN A 114 5.18 -11.80 11.91
N LYS A 115 4.06 -12.42 11.53
CA LYS A 115 3.97 -13.19 10.27
C LYS A 115 4.05 -12.29 9.04
N ARG A 116 3.45 -11.11 9.09
CA ARG A 116 3.60 -10.09 8.02
C ARG A 116 5.06 -9.67 7.86
N ILE A 117 5.73 -9.37 8.97
CA ILE A 117 7.16 -9.02 8.98
C ILE A 117 8.00 -10.16 8.39
N GLU A 118 7.71 -11.41 8.77
CA GLU A 118 8.39 -12.59 8.23
C GLU A 118 8.24 -12.69 6.71
N ILE A 119 7.01 -12.56 6.19
CA ILE A 119 6.73 -12.60 4.75
C ILE A 119 7.49 -11.48 4.03
N ILE A 120 7.43 -10.25 4.53
CA ILE A 120 8.13 -9.10 3.94
C ILE A 120 9.63 -9.35 3.89
N ASN A 121 10.22 -9.73 5.02
CA ASN A 121 11.67 -9.90 5.11
C ASN A 121 12.19 -11.09 4.30
N SER A 122 11.47 -12.22 4.30
CA SER A 122 11.85 -13.41 3.54
C SER A 122 11.72 -13.23 2.02
N SER A 123 10.85 -12.34 1.59
CA SER A 123 10.63 -12.04 0.17
C SER A 123 11.72 -11.18 -0.46
N ASN A 124 12.58 -10.55 0.33
CA ASN A 124 13.62 -9.62 -0.12
C ASN A 124 13.12 -8.67 -1.23
N PRO A 125 12.04 -7.92 -1.02
CA PRO A 125 11.42 -7.09 -2.04
C PRO A 125 12.22 -5.80 -2.26
N LEU A 126 12.03 -5.15 -3.43
CA LEU A 126 12.51 -3.79 -3.66
C LEU A 126 11.93 -2.82 -2.62
N PHE A 127 10.63 -2.95 -2.34
CA PHE A 127 9.93 -2.27 -1.26
C PHE A 127 8.62 -3.01 -0.90
N ALA A 128 8.08 -2.69 0.27
CA ALA A 128 6.77 -3.14 0.71
C ALA A 128 5.80 -1.94 0.81
N ILE A 129 4.55 -2.16 0.46
CA ILE A 129 3.45 -1.19 0.58
C ILE A 129 2.40 -1.78 1.50
N SER A 130 2.18 -1.16 2.66
CA SER A 130 1.05 -1.49 3.53
C SER A 130 -0.12 -0.54 3.25
N ILE A 131 -1.33 -1.09 3.15
CA ILE A 131 -2.55 -0.34 2.81
C ILE A 131 -3.47 -0.34 4.01
N HIS A 132 -3.81 0.87 4.47
CA HIS A 132 -4.67 1.14 5.62
C HIS A 132 -5.66 2.27 5.33
N GLN A 133 -6.74 2.33 6.13
CA GLN A 133 -7.65 3.47 6.18
C GLN A 133 -7.45 4.21 7.50
N ASN A 134 -7.09 5.49 7.40
CA ASN A 134 -7.04 6.34 8.59
C ASN A 134 -8.46 6.81 8.96
N SER A 135 -8.70 6.98 10.25
CA SER A 135 -9.92 7.58 10.76
C SER A 135 -9.60 8.82 11.60
N PHE A 136 -10.40 9.84 11.43
CA PHE A 136 -10.33 11.08 12.20
C PHE A 136 -11.72 11.47 12.69
N THR A 137 -11.78 12.14 13.84
CA THR A 137 -13.02 12.67 14.39
C THR A 137 -13.53 13.90 13.66
N GLN A 138 -12.64 14.59 12.94
CA GLN A 138 -12.98 15.79 12.17
C GLN A 138 -13.24 15.41 10.69
N GLU A 139 -14.42 15.68 10.20
CA GLU A 139 -14.82 15.41 8.80
C GLU A 139 -13.99 16.17 7.76
N SER A 140 -13.41 17.31 8.14
CA SER A 140 -12.52 18.10 7.26
C SER A 140 -11.20 17.39 6.97
N VAL A 141 -10.81 16.42 7.79
CA VAL A 141 -9.58 15.63 7.61
C VAL A 141 -9.84 14.49 6.63
N LYS A 142 -9.47 14.71 5.37
CA LYS A 142 -9.70 13.76 4.27
C LYS A 142 -8.50 13.68 3.33
N GLY A 143 -8.54 12.74 2.39
CA GLY A 143 -7.53 12.53 1.37
C GLY A 143 -6.44 11.55 1.79
N ALA A 144 -5.83 10.92 0.79
CA ALA A 144 -4.77 9.94 1.00
C ALA A 144 -3.50 10.58 1.55
N GLN A 145 -2.78 9.84 2.37
CA GLN A 145 -1.46 10.24 2.87
C GLN A 145 -0.49 9.06 2.82
N VAL A 146 0.67 9.28 2.24
CA VAL A 146 1.73 8.29 2.19
C VAL A 146 2.68 8.49 3.36
N PHE A 147 2.95 7.41 4.08
CA PHE A 147 3.94 7.37 5.15
C PHE A 147 5.16 6.60 4.68
N TYR A 148 6.32 6.91 5.23
CA TYR A 148 7.55 6.19 4.97
C TYR A 148 8.37 6.01 6.24
N TYR A 149 9.17 4.95 6.28
CA TYR A 149 10.08 4.73 7.40
C TYR A 149 11.13 5.84 7.44
N SER A 150 11.25 6.50 8.58
CA SER A 150 12.05 7.73 8.73
C SER A 150 13.52 7.59 8.35
N GLN A 151 14.07 6.38 8.44
CA GLN A 151 15.47 6.08 8.13
C GLN A 151 15.68 5.57 6.69
N SER A 152 14.62 5.53 5.88
CA SER A 152 14.70 5.09 4.49
C SER A 152 14.67 6.29 3.53
N ASP A 153 15.82 6.67 3.00
CA ASP A 153 15.90 7.71 1.97
C ASP A 153 15.18 7.31 0.68
N GLN A 154 15.27 6.04 0.28
CA GLN A 154 14.56 5.52 -0.89
C GLN A 154 13.05 5.50 -0.64
N GLY A 155 12.61 5.05 0.55
CA GLY A 155 11.22 5.11 0.96
C GLY A 155 10.68 6.54 0.96
N LYS A 156 11.46 7.52 1.41
CA LYS A 156 11.12 8.94 1.35
C LYS A 156 10.91 9.42 -0.10
N LYS A 157 11.86 9.12 -0.99
CA LYS A 157 11.76 9.50 -2.41
C LYS A 157 10.49 8.93 -3.05
N LEU A 158 10.24 7.64 -2.86
CA LEU A 158 9.04 6.97 -3.38
C LEU A 158 7.76 7.56 -2.80
N ALA A 159 7.70 7.77 -1.49
CA ALA A 159 6.53 8.32 -0.81
C ALA A 159 6.18 9.73 -1.29
N VAL A 160 7.17 10.58 -1.55
CA VAL A 160 6.95 11.93 -2.10
C VAL A 160 6.34 11.84 -3.50
N ILE A 161 6.90 10.99 -4.36
CA ILE A 161 6.38 10.80 -5.73
C ILE A 161 4.93 10.30 -5.68
N LEU A 162 4.66 9.25 -4.90
CA LEU A 162 3.30 8.70 -4.76
C LEU A 162 2.32 9.75 -4.22
N GLN A 163 2.71 10.51 -3.19
CA GLN A 163 1.85 11.54 -2.61
C GLN A 163 1.48 12.62 -3.61
N GLU A 164 2.44 13.13 -4.39
CA GLU A 164 2.17 14.17 -5.39
C GLU A 164 1.30 13.63 -6.54
N GLN A 165 1.55 12.41 -6.98
CA GLN A 165 0.75 11.80 -8.04
C GLN A 165 -0.70 11.53 -7.58
N ILE A 166 -0.90 11.05 -6.35
CA ILE A 166 -2.24 10.88 -5.77
C ILE A 166 -2.99 12.20 -5.74
N LYS A 167 -2.34 13.30 -5.35
CA LYS A 167 -2.96 14.64 -5.35
C LYS A 167 -3.32 15.11 -6.75
N GLU A 168 -2.36 15.00 -7.68
CA GLU A 168 -2.54 15.43 -9.07
C GLU A 168 -3.71 14.71 -9.73
N TYR A 169 -3.86 13.44 -9.42
CA TYR A 169 -4.91 12.63 -10.00
C TYR A 169 -6.28 12.82 -9.34
N LEU A 170 -6.33 12.77 -8.01
CA LEU A 170 -7.61 12.86 -7.30
C LEU A 170 -8.22 14.25 -7.34
N LYS A 171 -7.40 15.31 -7.36
CA LYS A 171 -7.83 16.72 -7.37
C LYS A 171 -8.95 17.01 -6.34
N ASP A 172 -8.90 16.29 -5.20
CA ASP A 172 -9.90 16.31 -4.14
C ASP A 172 -9.65 17.40 -3.07
N GLY A 173 -8.69 18.30 -3.34
CA GLY A 173 -8.25 19.32 -2.40
C GLY A 173 -7.33 18.76 -1.29
N ASN A 174 -6.73 17.62 -1.50
CA ASN A 174 -5.79 17.03 -0.56
C ASN A 174 -4.48 17.83 -0.48
N HIS A 175 -4.24 18.47 0.67
CA HIS A 175 -3.02 19.23 0.95
C HIS A 175 -1.96 18.45 1.74
N ARG A 176 -2.19 17.17 2.02
CA ARG A 176 -1.26 16.34 2.79
C ARG A 176 0.05 16.15 2.04
N LYS A 177 1.13 15.97 2.81
CA LYS A 177 2.46 15.65 2.30
C LYS A 177 2.84 14.26 2.75
N ALA A 178 3.77 13.62 2.04
CA ALA A 178 4.41 12.41 2.53
C ALA A 178 5.01 12.67 3.93
N LYS A 179 4.85 11.71 4.84
CA LYS A 179 5.20 11.90 6.26
C LYS A 179 6.08 10.76 6.75
N ALA A 180 7.18 11.13 7.43
CA ALA A 180 8.02 10.15 8.11
C ALA A 180 7.27 9.52 9.29
N ASN A 181 7.49 8.23 9.50
CA ASN A 181 7.01 7.50 10.65
C ASN A 181 8.11 6.58 11.20
N THR A 182 8.19 6.49 12.53
CA THR A 182 9.11 5.59 13.25
C THR A 182 8.40 4.43 13.92
N ASN A 183 7.06 4.43 13.96
CA ASN A 183 6.25 3.55 14.81
C ASN A 183 5.55 2.42 14.02
N TYR A 184 5.88 2.23 12.75
CA TYR A 184 5.51 1.03 12.01
C TYR A 184 6.64 0.02 12.11
N TYR A 185 6.26 -1.25 12.27
CA TYR A 185 7.10 -2.42 12.58
C TYR A 185 8.41 -2.49 11.81
#